data_d3e4c05d6ba83a9ee71f493ac0234170
#
_entry.id   d3e4c05d6ba83a9ee71f493ac0234170
#
_cell.length_a   1.000
_cell.length_b   1.000
_cell.length_c   1.000
_cell.angle_alpha   90.00
_cell.angle_beta   90.00
_cell.angle_gamma   90.00
#
_symmetry.space_group_name_H-M   'P 1'
#
loop_
_entity.id
_entity.type
_entity.pdbx_description
1 polymer ?
#
loop_
_entity_poly.entity_id
_entity_poly.type
_entity_poly.pdbx_seq_one_letter_code
_entity_poly.pdbx_strand_id
1 'polypeptide(L)'
;MAKIIKRTKKDGTCSYCIRVSNGYDRQGRQVLVNRTFTPPLGLTGKKLEKELQRQADAFEQEVHSGISLEASMKLDDLIEKWFTEYADRQLKPKTATEYRKLVPRVSAALGHMKVNQIRPAHLMAFYANLSEGGVRQDSTYTATAALLKLLPKGQRARIRETAGVGEETMRGLCNGKPVSRKTAEKVADAAGLPLSKAFTEKVRAGGKLGGNTQLHYHRFLSSVFEKAVKWQLIDENPCRRTEAPKAAEIEVEALQEEDVAKLLEALQDAPAQYSVITQLALLTGARRGEICALRWSDIDLDAGVISINRTVQNIAGRGTVFTAPKTKRSRRCIKIGPECVQLLREYRQHQKAERFKVGSEWMRRVEIENGKTVDNDLLFTRWNGQPLDPNAVTSWFPGFLAAHDLPAVHFHSLRHTNASLLIAAHVPVTTVSGRLGHAKTSTTTDIYAGFIRSSDAAAADALTDVFSRIKEKDPRITKDGSQGRFCRPREPSTFLPSS
;
A
#
# COMPACT_ATOMS: atom_id res chain seq x y z
N MET A 1 -0.92 -49.61 -1.98
CA MET A 1 0.15 -50.16 -2.85
C MET A 1 -0.05 -49.68 -4.29
N ALA A 2 1.00 -49.19 -4.91
CA ALA A 2 1.00 -48.77 -6.30
C ALA A 2 0.84 -49.98 -7.23
N LYS A 3 -0.06 -49.85 -8.24
CA LYS A 3 -0.25 -50.89 -9.27
C LYS A 3 0.51 -50.48 -10.53
N ILE A 4 1.43 -51.35 -11.02
CA ILE A 4 2.21 -51.10 -12.21
C ILE A 4 1.57 -51.84 -13.39
N ILE A 5 1.26 -51.14 -14.46
CA ILE A 5 0.58 -51.66 -15.65
C ILE A 5 1.50 -51.41 -16.87
N LYS A 6 1.97 -52.48 -17.51
CA LYS A 6 2.79 -52.38 -18.74
C LYS A 6 1.90 -51.99 -19.93
N ARG A 7 2.36 -51.07 -20.74
CA ARG A 7 1.73 -50.63 -22.00
C ARG A 7 2.75 -50.75 -23.12
N THR A 8 2.47 -51.51 -24.13
CA THR A 8 3.30 -51.62 -25.33
C THR A 8 2.73 -50.72 -26.42
N LYS A 9 3.52 -49.85 -26.97
CA LYS A 9 3.14 -48.96 -28.10
C LYS A 9 3.27 -49.74 -29.43
N LYS A 10 2.63 -49.21 -30.49
CA LYS A 10 2.66 -49.79 -31.85
C LYS A 10 4.08 -49.86 -32.44
N ASP A 11 5.03 -49.06 -31.95
CA ASP A 11 6.46 -49.05 -32.31
C ASP A 11 7.31 -50.06 -31.55
N GLY A 12 6.67 -50.94 -30.75
CA GLY A 12 7.38 -51.93 -29.92
C GLY A 12 7.97 -51.37 -28.63
N THR A 13 7.94 -50.08 -28.38
CA THR A 13 8.44 -49.50 -27.15
C THR A 13 7.48 -49.77 -26.00
N CYS A 14 8.02 -50.02 -24.78
CA CYS A 14 7.26 -50.27 -23.59
C CYS A 14 7.26 -49.06 -22.70
N SER A 15 6.10 -48.69 -22.17
CA SER A 15 5.90 -47.73 -21.11
C SER A 15 5.12 -48.38 -19.95
N TYR A 16 5.31 -47.89 -18.74
CA TYR A 16 4.69 -48.42 -17.53
C TYR A 16 3.81 -47.37 -16.89
N CYS A 17 2.53 -47.71 -16.68
CA CYS A 17 1.62 -46.82 -15.97
C CYS A 17 1.59 -47.24 -14.49
N ILE A 18 2.12 -46.41 -13.62
CA ILE A 18 2.06 -46.58 -12.17
C ILE A 18 0.78 -45.93 -11.69
N ARG A 19 -0.08 -46.67 -11.02
CA ARG A 19 -1.39 -46.23 -10.52
C ARG A 19 -1.44 -46.33 -9.01
N VAL A 20 -1.81 -45.24 -8.33
CA VAL A 20 -1.94 -45.15 -6.86
C VAL A 20 -3.34 -44.66 -6.52
N SER A 21 -3.89 -45.16 -5.41
CA SER A 21 -5.16 -44.64 -4.86
C SER A 21 -4.93 -43.40 -4.03
N ASN A 22 -5.71 -42.36 -4.27
CA ASN A 22 -5.72 -41.12 -3.50
C ASN A 22 -7.04 -40.95 -2.70
N GLY A 23 -7.51 -42.05 -2.07
CA GLY A 23 -8.74 -42.03 -1.27
C GLY A 23 -9.99 -42.15 -2.13
N TYR A 24 -11.10 -41.62 -1.60
CA TYR A 24 -12.42 -41.66 -2.21
C TYR A 24 -12.99 -40.25 -2.35
N ASP A 25 -13.77 -40.01 -3.42
CA ASP A 25 -14.49 -38.76 -3.63
C ASP A 25 -15.74 -38.69 -2.68
N ARG A 26 -16.43 -37.54 -2.74
CA ARG A 26 -17.66 -37.31 -1.93
C ARG A 26 -18.82 -38.28 -2.27
N GLN A 27 -18.68 -39.01 -3.39
CA GLN A 27 -19.67 -39.99 -3.86
C GLN A 27 -19.22 -41.43 -3.56
N GLY A 28 -18.12 -41.63 -2.81
CA GLY A 28 -17.58 -42.93 -2.45
C GLY A 28 -16.84 -43.65 -3.55
N ARG A 29 -16.47 -42.94 -4.66
CA ARG A 29 -15.70 -43.54 -5.74
C ARG A 29 -14.21 -43.36 -5.48
N GLN A 30 -13.42 -44.41 -5.73
CA GLN A 30 -11.98 -44.38 -5.56
C GLN A 30 -11.32 -43.43 -6.54
N VAL A 31 -10.58 -42.45 -6.03
CA VAL A 31 -9.78 -41.52 -6.82
C VAL A 31 -8.44 -42.18 -7.15
N LEU A 32 -8.21 -42.45 -8.42
CA LEU A 32 -6.99 -43.10 -8.90
C LEU A 32 -6.09 -42.13 -9.63
N VAL A 33 -4.83 -42.13 -9.27
CA VAL A 33 -3.81 -41.30 -9.87
C VAL A 33 -2.85 -42.15 -10.66
N ASN A 34 -2.48 -41.65 -11.85
CA ASN A 34 -1.61 -42.39 -12.76
C ASN A 34 -0.38 -41.56 -13.12
N ARG A 35 0.80 -42.23 -13.12
CA ARG A 35 2.04 -41.68 -13.65
C ARG A 35 2.60 -42.63 -14.71
N THR A 36 3.01 -42.11 -15.86
CA THR A 36 3.64 -42.92 -16.92
C THR A 36 5.16 -42.82 -16.80
N PHE A 37 5.80 -43.98 -16.71
CA PHE A 37 7.26 -44.12 -16.74
C PHE A 37 7.67 -44.78 -18.06
N THR A 38 8.60 -44.16 -18.79
CA THR A 38 9.21 -44.74 -19.97
C THR A 38 10.67 -45.05 -19.65
N PRO A 39 11.07 -46.33 -19.62
CA PRO A 39 12.45 -46.68 -19.27
C PRO A 39 13.44 -46.11 -20.30
N PRO A 40 14.64 -45.69 -19.88
CA PRO A 40 15.73 -45.35 -20.78
C PRO A 40 16.16 -46.57 -21.62
N LEU A 41 16.64 -46.31 -22.82
CA LEU A 41 17.18 -47.35 -23.70
C LEU A 41 18.30 -48.16 -22.98
N GLY A 42 18.15 -49.49 -22.97
CA GLY A 42 19.11 -50.38 -22.32
C GLY A 42 18.79 -50.85 -20.89
N LEU A 43 17.67 -50.33 -20.30
CA LEU A 43 17.26 -50.78 -18.97
C LEU A 43 16.31 -52.00 -19.10
N THR A 44 16.82 -53.22 -18.79
CA THR A 44 16.06 -54.48 -18.95
C THR A 44 16.22 -55.40 -17.73
N GLY A 45 15.32 -56.40 -17.62
CA GLY A 45 15.38 -57.43 -16.56
C GLY A 45 15.28 -56.89 -15.14
N LYS A 46 16.04 -57.48 -14.22
CA LYS A 46 16.05 -57.13 -12.77
C LYS A 46 16.36 -55.67 -12.49
N LYS A 47 17.11 -54.99 -13.36
CA LYS A 47 17.42 -53.58 -13.17
C LYS A 47 16.20 -52.71 -13.45
N LEU A 48 15.40 -53.07 -14.47
CA LEU A 48 14.15 -52.40 -14.79
C LEU A 48 13.10 -52.58 -13.69
N GLU A 49 12.98 -53.81 -13.14
CA GLU A 49 12.05 -54.10 -12.04
C GLU A 49 12.38 -53.28 -10.79
N LYS A 50 13.65 -53.19 -10.43
CA LYS A 50 14.12 -52.41 -9.27
C LYS A 50 13.86 -50.92 -9.45
N GLU A 51 14.06 -50.40 -10.66
CA GLU A 51 13.79 -48.99 -10.97
C GLU A 51 12.26 -48.69 -11.00
N LEU A 52 11.46 -49.64 -11.56
CA LEU A 52 10.00 -49.52 -11.53
C LEU A 52 9.44 -49.51 -10.10
N GLN A 53 9.97 -50.39 -9.22
CA GLN A 53 9.56 -50.41 -7.83
C GLN A 53 9.99 -49.11 -7.11
N ARG A 54 11.18 -48.63 -7.33
CA ARG A 54 11.65 -47.37 -6.77
C ARG A 54 10.77 -46.19 -7.19
N GLN A 55 10.37 -46.14 -8.49
CA GLN A 55 9.48 -45.11 -9.01
C GLN A 55 8.03 -45.26 -8.47
N ALA A 56 7.60 -46.50 -8.24
CA ALA A 56 6.29 -46.76 -7.67
C ALA A 56 6.23 -46.33 -6.19
N ASP A 57 7.25 -46.69 -5.41
CA ASP A 57 7.33 -46.32 -3.99
C ASP A 57 7.44 -44.81 -3.81
N ALA A 58 8.29 -44.16 -4.63
CA ALA A 58 8.41 -42.71 -4.63
C ALA A 58 7.08 -42.01 -4.99
N PHE A 59 6.35 -42.55 -5.99
CA PHE A 59 5.07 -42.00 -6.39
C PHE A 59 3.97 -42.27 -5.37
N GLU A 60 3.98 -43.42 -4.72
CA GLU A 60 3.05 -43.74 -3.60
C GLU A 60 3.27 -42.83 -2.40
N GLN A 61 4.52 -42.57 -2.01
CA GLN A 61 4.87 -41.60 -0.98
C GLN A 61 4.42 -40.19 -1.35
N GLU A 62 4.62 -39.77 -2.62
CA GLU A 62 4.17 -38.46 -3.12
C GLU A 62 2.65 -38.30 -3.06
N VAL A 63 1.89 -39.35 -3.42
CA VAL A 63 0.43 -39.35 -3.35
C VAL A 63 -0.09 -39.37 -1.91
N HIS A 64 0.55 -40.15 -1.02
CA HIS A 64 0.16 -40.23 0.38
C HIS A 64 0.63 -39.06 1.24
N SER A 65 1.72 -38.38 0.86
CA SER A 65 2.16 -37.14 1.52
C SER A 65 1.21 -35.97 1.30
N GLY A 66 0.15 -36.18 0.49
CA GLY A 66 -0.83 -35.14 0.19
C GLY A 66 -0.29 -34.03 -0.73
N ILE A 67 0.92 -34.22 -1.28
CA ILE A 67 1.43 -33.34 -2.33
C ILE A 67 0.55 -33.60 -3.57
N SER A 68 -0.44 -32.77 -3.71
CA SER A 68 -1.51 -32.92 -4.67
C SER A 68 -0.98 -32.99 -6.10
N LEU A 69 -1.63 -33.77 -6.93
CA LEU A 69 -1.47 -33.75 -8.40
C LEU A 69 -1.74 -32.39 -9.03
N GLU A 70 -2.33 -31.47 -8.31
CA GLU A 70 -2.34 -30.03 -8.61
C GLU A 70 -0.92 -29.43 -8.65
N ALA A 71 0.15 -30.20 -8.31
CA ALA A 71 1.55 -29.80 -8.51
C ALA A 71 1.91 -29.54 -9.99
N SER A 72 1.05 -29.92 -10.95
CA SER A 72 1.14 -29.52 -12.34
C SER A 72 0.47 -28.16 -12.64
N MET A 73 -0.18 -27.53 -11.65
CA MET A 73 -0.86 -26.25 -11.77
C MET A 73 0.11 -25.15 -12.18
N LYS A 74 -0.29 -24.30 -13.11
CA LYS A 74 0.46 -23.12 -13.50
C LYS A 74 0.34 -22.03 -12.46
N LEU A 75 1.29 -21.09 -12.47
CA LEU A 75 1.24 -19.96 -11.54
C LEU A 75 -0.01 -19.09 -11.75
N ASP A 76 -0.46 -18.92 -12.97
CA ASP A 76 -1.69 -18.15 -13.25
C ASP A 76 -2.91 -18.79 -12.59
N ASP A 77 -3.06 -20.12 -12.69
CA ASP A 77 -4.15 -20.87 -12.07
C ASP A 77 -4.07 -20.77 -10.52
N LEU A 78 -2.86 -20.84 -9.96
CA LEU A 78 -2.63 -20.63 -8.54
C LEU A 78 -3.00 -19.22 -8.08
N ILE A 79 -2.65 -18.20 -8.86
CA ILE A 79 -2.98 -16.80 -8.55
C ILE A 79 -4.50 -16.60 -8.55
N GLU A 80 -5.22 -17.16 -9.52
CA GLU A 80 -6.67 -17.09 -9.58
C GLU A 80 -7.32 -17.79 -8.38
N LYS A 81 -6.87 -19.00 -8.06
CA LYS A 81 -7.29 -19.73 -6.85
C LYS A 81 -7.00 -18.93 -5.59
N TRP A 82 -5.83 -18.30 -5.49
CA TRP A 82 -5.43 -17.47 -4.35
C TRP A 82 -6.37 -16.26 -4.17
N PHE A 83 -6.79 -15.61 -5.27
CA PHE A 83 -7.77 -14.52 -5.18
C PHE A 83 -9.12 -15.04 -4.72
N THR A 84 -9.66 -16.08 -5.34
CA THR A 84 -11.01 -16.61 -5.09
C THR A 84 -11.16 -17.18 -3.68
N GLU A 85 -10.19 -17.96 -3.23
CA GLU A 85 -10.31 -18.70 -1.97
C GLU A 85 -9.76 -17.93 -0.77
N TYR A 86 -8.85 -17.00 -0.98
CA TYR A 86 -8.19 -16.29 0.12
C TYR A 86 -8.32 -14.77 0.03
N ALA A 87 -7.81 -14.13 -1.04
CA ALA A 87 -7.63 -12.69 -1.03
C ALA A 87 -8.97 -11.93 -0.95
N ASP A 88 -9.95 -12.32 -1.75
CA ASP A 88 -11.25 -11.64 -1.80
C ASP A 88 -12.07 -11.85 -0.52
N ARG A 89 -11.78 -12.93 0.22
CA ARG A 89 -12.49 -13.26 1.48
C ARG A 89 -11.82 -12.72 2.73
N GLN A 90 -10.49 -12.65 2.75
CA GLN A 90 -9.72 -12.36 3.98
C GLN A 90 -8.92 -11.06 3.93
N LEU A 91 -8.52 -10.59 2.74
CA LEU A 91 -7.80 -9.33 2.62
C LEU A 91 -8.76 -8.15 2.57
N LYS A 92 -8.26 -6.97 2.96
CA LYS A 92 -9.01 -5.73 2.75
C LYS A 92 -9.21 -5.51 1.24
N PRO A 93 -10.41 -5.06 0.80
CA PRO A 93 -10.74 -4.91 -0.62
C PRO A 93 -9.70 -4.11 -1.41
N LYS A 94 -9.17 -3.03 -0.83
CA LYS A 94 -8.11 -2.23 -1.46
C LYS A 94 -6.83 -3.04 -1.68
N THR A 95 -6.43 -3.89 -0.72
CA THR A 95 -5.22 -4.71 -0.85
C THR A 95 -5.37 -5.73 -1.97
N ALA A 96 -6.52 -6.39 -2.05
CA ALA A 96 -6.82 -7.30 -3.14
C ALA A 96 -6.81 -6.58 -4.51
N THR A 97 -7.42 -5.40 -4.59
CA THR A 97 -7.41 -4.57 -5.82
C THR A 97 -5.98 -4.15 -6.22
N GLU A 98 -5.13 -3.76 -5.27
CA GLU A 98 -3.74 -3.40 -5.57
C GLU A 98 -2.92 -4.62 -6.02
N TYR A 99 -3.11 -5.79 -5.42
CA TYR A 99 -2.45 -7.01 -5.88
C TYR A 99 -2.92 -7.43 -7.29
N ARG A 100 -4.19 -7.25 -7.64
CA ARG A 100 -4.67 -7.53 -9.00
C ARG A 100 -3.95 -6.70 -10.08
N LYS A 101 -3.51 -5.48 -9.74
CA LYS A 101 -2.72 -4.64 -10.67
C LYS A 101 -1.33 -5.22 -10.96
N LEU A 102 -0.79 -6.06 -10.08
CA LEU A 102 0.52 -6.68 -10.26
C LEU A 102 0.46 -7.93 -11.15
N VAL A 103 -0.70 -8.59 -11.21
CA VAL A 103 -0.89 -9.87 -11.92
C VAL A 103 -0.45 -9.83 -13.38
N PRO A 104 -0.84 -8.84 -14.22
CA PRO A 104 -0.52 -8.90 -15.64
C PRO A 104 0.98 -9.06 -15.92
N ARG A 105 1.84 -8.41 -15.14
CA ARG A 105 3.28 -8.49 -15.33
C ARG A 105 3.88 -9.80 -14.79
N VAL A 106 3.34 -10.30 -13.68
CA VAL A 106 3.72 -11.62 -13.14
C VAL A 106 3.32 -12.72 -14.10
N SER A 107 2.09 -12.68 -14.62
CA SER A 107 1.58 -13.65 -15.60
C SER A 107 2.42 -13.67 -16.89
N ALA A 108 2.78 -12.50 -17.42
CA ALA A 108 3.61 -12.42 -18.62
C ALA A 108 5.00 -13.05 -18.42
N ALA A 109 5.59 -12.93 -17.23
CA ALA A 109 6.93 -13.43 -16.95
C ALA A 109 6.94 -14.89 -16.44
N LEU A 110 6.03 -15.25 -15.54
CA LEU A 110 6.09 -16.49 -14.76
C LEU A 110 4.80 -17.33 -14.86
N GLY A 111 3.70 -16.75 -15.34
CA GLY A 111 2.36 -17.35 -15.29
C GLY A 111 2.24 -18.72 -15.94
N HIS A 112 2.98 -18.94 -17.05
CA HIS A 112 3.01 -20.18 -17.80
C HIS A 112 3.76 -21.33 -17.10
N MET A 113 4.57 -21.01 -16.08
CA MET A 113 5.41 -21.98 -15.37
C MET A 113 4.57 -22.80 -14.38
N LYS A 114 4.92 -24.08 -14.23
CA LYS A 114 4.36 -24.92 -13.17
C LYS A 114 4.86 -24.46 -11.79
N VAL A 115 3.96 -24.39 -10.82
CA VAL A 115 4.27 -23.89 -9.47
C VAL A 115 5.45 -24.61 -8.81
N ASN A 116 5.50 -25.93 -8.94
CA ASN A 116 6.58 -26.77 -8.39
C ASN A 116 7.93 -26.63 -9.14
N GLN A 117 7.96 -25.98 -10.29
CA GLN A 117 9.18 -25.74 -11.08
C GLN A 117 9.75 -24.33 -10.85
N ILE A 118 9.00 -23.44 -10.18
CA ILE A 118 9.48 -22.09 -9.89
C ILE A 118 10.54 -22.15 -8.80
N ARG A 119 11.75 -21.71 -9.15
CA ARG A 119 12.93 -21.69 -8.28
C ARG A 119 13.30 -20.25 -7.91
N PRO A 120 14.09 -20.02 -6.86
CA PRO A 120 14.60 -18.69 -6.50
C PRO A 120 15.24 -17.95 -7.67
N ALA A 121 15.98 -18.66 -8.54
CA ALA A 121 16.62 -18.08 -9.73
C ALA A 121 15.61 -17.40 -10.69
N HIS A 122 14.43 -17.99 -10.88
CA HIS A 122 13.39 -17.40 -11.73
C HIS A 122 12.83 -16.09 -11.12
N LEU A 123 12.68 -16.04 -9.79
CA LEU A 123 12.24 -14.85 -9.07
C LEU A 123 13.30 -13.74 -9.11
N MET A 124 14.59 -14.11 -8.94
CA MET A 124 15.71 -13.16 -9.07
C MET A 124 15.78 -12.58 -10.47
N ALA A 125 15.66 -13.41 -11.52
CA ALA A 125 15.60 -12.95 -12.90
C ALA A 125 14.41 -12.03 -13.16
N PHE A 126 13.24 -12.35 -12.59
CA PHE A 126 12.06 -11.48 -12.66
C PHE A 126 12.32 -10.12 -12.00
N TYR A 127 12.92 -10.08 -10.81
CA TYR A 127 13.24 -8.82 -10.11
C TYR A 127 14.31 -8.01 -10.85
N ALA A 128 15.32 -8.67 -11.43
CA ALA A 128 16.30 -8.02 -12.28
C ALA A 128 15.63 -7.35 -13.48
N ASN A 129 14.73 -8.06 -14.16
CA ASN A 129 13.94 -7.51 -15.27
C ASN A 129 13.08 -6.29 -14.83
N LEU A 130 12.47 -6.33 -13.62
CA LEU A 130 11.74 -5.17 -13.08
C LEU A 130 12.65 -3.94 -12.87
N SER A 131 13.96 -4.15 -12.71
CA SER A 131 14.97 -3.09 -12.51
C SER A 131 15.49 -2.52 -13.82
N GLU A 132 15.21 -3.17 -14.97
CA GLU A 132 15.68 -2.71 -16.27
C GLU A 132 14.95 -1.46 -16.75
N GLY A 133 15.62 -0.65 -17.55
CA GLY A 133 15.02 0.50 -18.22
C GLY A 133 13.97 0.03 -19.24
N GLY A 134 12.88 0.78 -19.40
CA GLY A 134 11.82 0.47 -20.35
C GLY A 134 10.69 -0.41 -19.82
N VAL A 135 10.85 -1.03 -18.65
CA VAL A 135 9.80 -1.83 -18.00
C VAL A 135 8.60 -0.98 -17.54
N ARG A 136 8.82 0.31 -17.30
CA ARG A 136 7.76 1.26 -16.98
C ARG A 136 7.12 1.78 -18.28
N GLN A 137 6.05 1.15 -18.68
CA GLN A 137 5.23 1.59 -19.83
C GLN A 137 4.14 2.59 -19.39
N ASP A 138 4.54 3.66 -18.74
CA ASP A 138 3.62 4.76 -18.43
C ASP A 138 3.60 5.74 -19.61
N SER A 139 2.89 5.37 -20.67
CA SER A 139 2.55 6.32 -21.71
C SER A 139 1.45 7.23 -21.21
N THR A 140 1.65 8.53 -21.34
CA THR A 140 0.61 9.55 -21.13
C THR A 140 0.12 10.05 -22.47
N TYR A 141 -1.17 10.30 -22.58
CA TYR A 141 -1.84 10.66 -23.81
C TYR A 141 -2.40 12.07 -23.67
N THR A 142 -1.94 13.00 -24.52
CA THR A 142 -2.42 14.39 -24.55
C THR A 142 -3.31 14.58 -25.77
N ALA A 143 -4.47 15.21 -25.58
CA ALA A 143 -5.41 15.46 -26.66
C ALA A 143 -4.80 16.29 -27.79
N THR A 144 -5.00 15.85 -29.01
CA THR A 144 -4.59 16.58 -30.22
C THR A 144 -5.58 17.68 -30.57
N ALA A 145 -5.17 18.64 -31.40
CA ALA A 145 -6.07 19.64 -31.95
C ALA A 145 -7.26 19.02 -32.72
N ALA A 146 -7.07 17.85 -33.33
CA ALA A 146 -8.12 17.12 -34.04
C ALA A 146 -9.24 16.67 -33.08
N LEU A 147 -8.89 16.08 -31.93
CA LEU A 147 -9.86 15.73 -30.90
C LEU A 147 -10.51 16.96 -30.26
N LEU A 148 -9.73 17.99 -29.95
CA LEU A 148 -10.23 19.22 -29.33
C LEU A 148 -11.26 19.96 -30.22
N LYS A 149 -11.11 19.89 -31.53
CA LYS A 149 -12.12 20.41 -32.49
C LYS A 149 -13.46 19.70 -32.43
N LEU A 150 -13.47 18.40 -32.06
CA LEU A 150 -14.68 17.60 -31.90
C LEU A 150 -15.31 17.72 -30.50
N LEU A 151 -14.69 18.49 -29.60
CA LEU A 151 -15.15 18.71 -28.22
C LEU A 151 -15.73 20.12 -27.96
N PRO A 152 -16.55 20.74 -28.86
CA PRO A 152 -17.27 21.96 -28.56
C PRO A 152 -18.24 21.71 -27.39
N LYS A 153 -18.66 22.77 -26.69
CA LYS A 153 -19.46 22.65 -25.45
C LYS A 153 -20.69 21.73 -25.57
N GLY A 154 -21.34 21.67 -26.75
CA GLY A 154 -22.53 20.81 -26.97
C GLY A 154 -22.23 19.31 -27.15
N GLN A 155 -21.09 18.92 -27.72
CA GLN A 155 -20.75 17.52 -27.94
C GLN A 155 -19.93 16.88 -26.81
N ARG A 156 -19.30 17.71 -25.97
CA ARG A 156 -18.48 17.29 -24.83
C ARG A 156 -19.24 16.38 -23.86
N ALA A 157 -20.48 16.72 -23.53
CA ALA A 157 -21.32 15.93 -22.64
C ALA A 157 -21.60 14.53 -23.20
N ARG A 158 -21.96 14.44 -24.48
CA ARG A 158 -22.23 13.19 -25.18
C ARG A 158 -20.99 12.28 -25.21
N ILE A 159 -19.83 12.82 -25.62
CA ILE A 159 -18.57 12.05 -25.67
C ILE A 159 -18.15 11.60 -24.26
N ARG A 160 -18.32 12.45 -23.25
CA ARG A 160 -18.06 12.12 -21.86
C ARG A 160 -18.90 10.94 -21.37
N GLU A 161 -20.20 10.99 -21.64
CA GLU A 161 -21.14 9.93 -21.23
C GLU A 161 -20.86 8.62 -21.96
N THR A 162 -20.67 8.66 -23.28
CA THR A 162 -20.32 7.48 -24.08
C THR A 162 -18.98 6.86 -23.64
N ALA A 163 -17.98 7.68 -23.36
CA ALA A 163 -16.69 7.23 -22.86
C ALA A 163 -16.72 6.77 -21.39
N GLY A 164 -17.77 7.08 -20.64
CA GLY A 164 -17.87 6.79 -19.20
C GLY A 164 -16.74 7.45 -18.39
N VAL A 165 -16.37 8.71 -18.72
CA VAL A 165 -15.32 9.47 -18.01
C VAL A 165 -15.93 10.60 -17.18
N GLY A 166 -15.29 10.92 -16.05
CA GLY A 166 -15.75 12.00 -15.18
C GLY A 166 -15.60 13.40 -15.83
N GLU A 167 -16.43 14.35 -15.39
CA GLU A 167 -16.42 15.72 -15.92
C GLU A 167 -15.07 16.42 -15.71
N GLU A 168 -14.42 16.21 -14.56
CA GLU A 168 -13.10 16.75 -14.25
C GLU A 168 -12.02 16.19 -15.19
N THR A 169 -12.08 14.89 -15.51
CA THR A 169 -11.19 14.26 -16.47
C THR A 169 -11.38 14.88 -17.86
N MET A 170 -12.61 15.06 -18.29
CA MET A 170 -12.91 15.67 -19.58
C MET A 170 -12.47 17.13 -19.63
N ARG A 171 -12.70 17.90 -18.56
CA ARG A 171 -12.20 19.29 -18.43
C ARG A 171 -10.67 19.34 -18.47
N GLY A 172 -10.01 18.47 -17.71
CA GLY A 172 -8.54 18.35 -17.72
C GLY A 172 -7.99 18.06 -19.11
N LEU A 173 -8.61 17.15 -19.85
CA LEU A 173 -8.24 16.78 -21.21
C LEU A 173 -8.36 17.96 -22.17
N CYS A 174 -9.43 18.76 -22.07
CA CYS A 174 -9.61 19.97 -22.85
C CYS A 174 -8.59 21.07 -22.51
N ASN A 175 -8.03 21.05 -21.31
CA ASN A 175 -7.00 21.96 -20.83
C ASN A 175 -5.57 21.40 -21.04
N GLY A 176 -5.40 20.38 -21.88
CA GLY A 176 -4.10 19.79 -22.21
C GLY A 176 -3.51 18.88 -21.12
N LYS A 177 -4.28 18.53 -20.05
CA LYS A 177 -3.79 17.57 -19.08
C LYS A 177 -3.71 16.17 -19.69
N PRO A 178 -2.60 15.47 -19.50
CA PRO A 178 -2.44 14.13 -20.03
C PRO A 178 -3.33 13.12 -19.29
N VAL A 179 -3.80 12.11 -20.01
CA VAL A 179 -4.63 11.02 -19.49
C VAL A 179 -3.94 9.65 -19.68
N SER A 180 -4.42 8.65 -18.98
CA SER A 180 -3.95 7.27 -19.14
C SER A 180 -4.38 6.69 -20.50
N ARG A 181 -3.67 5.66 -20.98
CA ARG A 181 -4.03 4.93 -22.22
C ARG A 181 -5.49 4.48 -22.23
N LYS A 182 -5.92 3.84 -21.15
CA LYS A 182 -7.31 3.37 -21.00
C LYS A 182 -8.35 4.48 -21.12
N THR A 183 -8.04 5.66 -20.60
CA THR A 183 -8.93 6.83 -20.71
C THR A 183 -8.89 7.40 -22.12
N ALA A 184 -7.70 7.46 -22.72
CA ALA A 184 -7.51 7.93 -24.09
C ALA A 184 -8.24 7.05 -25.10
N GLU A 185 -8.15 5.73 -25.00
CA GLU A 185 -8.87 4.76 -25.83
C GLU A 185 -10.38 5.00 -25.74
N LYS A 186 -10.96 5.05 -24.54
CA LYS A 186 -12.38 5.29 -24.35
C LYS A 186 -12.90 6.60 -24.96
N VAL A 187 -12.11 7.67 -24.82
CA VAL A 187 -12.48 8.98 -25.38
C VAL A 187 -12.29 9.00 -26.89
N ALA A 188 -11.27 8.37 -27.43
CA ALA A 188 -11.04 8.24 -28.87
C ALA A 188 -12.16 7.44 -29.54
N ASP A 189 -12.54 6.29 -28.97
CA ASP A 189 -13.65 5.47 -29.44
C ASP A 189 -14.98 6.24 -29.39
N ALA A 190 -15.28 6.92 -28.30
CA ALA A 190 -16.48 7.74 -28.17
C ALA A 190 -16.51 8.94 -29.13
N ALA A 191 -15.34 9.45 -29.53
CA ALA A 191 -15.20 10.52 -30.51
C ALA A 191 -15.17 10.02 -31.97
N GLY A 192 -15.13 8.68 -32.18
CA GLY A 192 -15.02 8.08 -33.52
C GLY A 192 -13.68 8.33 -34.20
N LEU A 193 -12.61 8.54 -33.43
CA LEU A 193 -11.26 8.78 -33.94
C LEU A 193 -10.31 7.64 -33.59
N PRO A 194 -9.37 7.26 -34.49
CA PRO A 194 -8.28 6.39 -34.09
C PRO A 194 -7.43 7.04 -33.00
N LEU A 195 -6.94 6.25 -32.04
CA LEU A 195 -6.16 6.72 -30.88
C LEU A 195 -5.00 7.62 -31.30
N SER A 196 -4.27 7.26 -32.37
CA SER A 196 -3.14 8.03 -32.91
C SER A 196 -3.50 9.40 -33.48
N LYS A 197 -4.75 9.59 -33.94
CA LYS A 197 -5.26 10.89 -34.39
C LYS A 197 -5.86 11.71 -33.26
N ALA A 198 -6.47 11.04 -32.27
CA ALA A 198 -7.10 11.68 -31.13
C ALA A 198 -6.11 12.16 -30.08
N PHE A 199 -4.99 11.43 -29.91
CA PHE A 199 -4.01 11.70 -28.84
C PHE A 199 -2.59 11.64 -29.35
N THR A 200 -1.74 12.50 -28.79
CA THR A 200 -0.28 12.38 -28.88
C THR A 200 0.19 11.55 -27.70
N GLU A 201 0.80 10.41 -27.98
CA GLU A 201 1.43 9.58 -26.96
C GLU A 201 2.77 10.20 -26.54
N LYS A 202 2.93 10.45 -25.25
CA LYS A 202 4.21 10.76 -24.65
C LYS A 202 4.66 9.56 -23.83
N VAL A 203 5.52 8.75 -24.41
CA VAL A 203 6.17 7.66 -23.69
C VAL A 203 7.10 8.31 -22.68
N ARG A 204 6.89 8.10 -21.41
CA ARG A 204 7.91 8.39 -20.40
C ARG A 204 9.03 7.38 -20.61
N ALA A 205 10.06 7.83 -21.32
CA ALA A 205 11.21 7.00 -21.63
C ALA A 205 11.74 6.33 -20.35
N GLY A 206 11.68 4.99 -20.35
CA GLY A 206 12.65 4.13 -19.68
C GLY A 206 12.86 4.29 -18.17
N GLY A 207 11.84 4.65 -17.39
CA GLY A 207 11.99 4.65 -15.95
C GLY A 207 12.09 3.24 -15.38
N LYS A 208 13.08 2.99 -14.52
CA LYS A 208 13.14 1.79 -13.67
C LYS A 208 11.98 1.79 -12.69
N LEU A 209 11.47 0.61 -12.33
CA LEU A 209 10.54 0.52 -11.20
C LEU A 209 11.30 0.80 -9.90
N GLY A 210 10.78 1.70 -9.07
CA GLY A 210 11.38 1.98 -7.76
C GLY A 210 11.39 0.74 -6.86
N GLY A 211 12.41 0.62 -6.00
CA GLY A 211 12.62 -0.53 -5.10
C GLY A 211 11.39 -0.89 -4.26
N ASN A 212 10.64 0.10 -3.80
CA ASN A 212 9.37 -0.12 -3.08
C ASN A 212 8.32 -0.85 -3.93
N THR A 213 8.24 -0.54 -5.23
CA THR A 213 7.32 -1.23 -6.16
C THR A 213 7.78 -2.66 -6.40
N GLN A 214 9.08 -2.88 -6.59
CA GLN A 214 9.64 -4.22 -6.73
C GLN A 214 9.41 -5.07 -5.48
N LEU A 215 9.62 -4.50 -4.29
CA LEU A 215 9.31 -5.14 -3.01
C LEU A 215 7.83 -5.51 -2.89
N HIS A 216 6.94 -4.73 -3.51
CA HIS A 216 5.51 -5.03 -3.52
C HIS A 216 5.20 -6.28 -4.38
N TYR A 217 5.90 -6.49 -5.51
CA TYR A 217 5.83 -7.74 -6.27
C TYR A 217 6.34 -8.93 -5.45
N HIS A 218 7.47 -8.78 -4.75
CA HIS A 218 7.99 -9.83 -3.89
C HIS A 218 6.99 -10.23 -2.78
N ARG A 219 6.39 -9.25 -2.11
CA ARG A 219 5.37 -9.49 -1.06
C ARG A 219 4.12 -10.18 -1.61
N PHE A 220 3.67 -9.81 -2.79
CA PHE A 220 2.56 -10.46 -3.46
C PHE A 220 2.87 -11.93 -3.75
N LEU A 221 3.97 -12.20 -4.47
CA LEU A 221 4.40 -13.56 -4.81
C LEU A 221 4.63 -14.40 -3.55
N SER A 222 5.30 -13.85 -2.55
CA SER A 222 5.52 -14.54 -1.27
C SER A 222 4.20 -14.92 -0.59
N SER A 223 3.18 -14.06 -0.65
CA SER A 223 1.85 -14.37 -0.10
C SER A 223 1.13 -15.47 -0.88
N VAL A 224 1.26 -15.49 -2.22
CA VAL A 224 0.70 -16.53 -3.08
C VAL A 224 1.37 -17.89 -2.78
N PHE A 225 2.71 -17.94 -2.79
CA PHE A 225 3.44 -19.18 -2.51
C PHE A 225 3.28 -19.65 -1.06
N GLU A 226 3.15 -18.76 -0.09
CA GLU A 226 2.86 -19.14 1.30
C GLU A 226 1.52 -19.86 1.42
N LYS A 227 0.53 -19.47 0.62
CA LYS A 227 -0.73 -20.19 0.54
C LYS A 227 -0.60 -21.52 -0.20
N ALA A 228 0.21 -21.57 -1.24
CA ALA A 228 0.50 -22.81 -1.94
C ALA A 228 1.13 -23.86 -1.00
N VAL A 229 2.04 -23.44 -0.11
CA VAL A 229 2.59 -24.32 0.94
C VAL A 229 1.49 -24.80 1.89
N LYS A 230 0.65 -23.88 2.39
CA LYS A 230 -0.48 -24.23 3.28
C LYS A 230 -1.53 -25.13 2.63
N TRP A 231 -1.70 -25.03 1.32
CA TRP A 231 -2.57 -25.90 0.53
C TRP A 231 -1.87 -27.19 0.08
N GLN A 232 -0.62 -27.40 0.52
CA GLN A 232 0.19 -28.58 0.19
C GLN A 232 0.43 -28.78 -1.33
N LEU A 233 0.46 -27.68 -2.09
CA LEU A 233 0.76 -27.68 -3.53
C LEU A 233 2.26 -27.68 -3.80
N ILE A 234 3.05 -27.14 -2.88
CA ILE A 234 4.52 -27.12 -2.86
C ILE A 234 5.04 -27.27 -1.44
N ASP A 235 6.23 -27.81 -1.30
CA ASP A 235 6.85 -28.06 0.01
C ASP A 235 7.37 -26.77 0.66
N GLU A 236 7.89 -25.85 -0.15
CA GLU A 236 8.53 -24.64 0.34
C GLU A 236 8.23 -23.43 -0.54
N ASN A 237 8.12 -22.27 0.10
CA ASN A 237 7.95 -20.99 -0.58
C ASN A 237 9.29 -20.52 -1.18
N PRO A 238 9.44 -20.45 -2.52
CA PRO A 238 10.69 -20.07 -3.17
C PRO A 238 11.11 -18.62 -2.86
N CYS A 239 10.17 -17.74 -2.48
CA CYS A 239 10.49 -16.37 -2.09
C CYS A 239 11.30 -16.29 -0.79
N ARG A 240 11.24 -17.30 0.09
CA ARG A 240 12.01 -17.30 1.35
C ARG A 240 13.52 -17.45 1.12
N ARG A 241 13.90 -18.09 0.00
CA ARG A 241 15.30 -18.27 -0.43
C ARG A 241 15.73 -17.24 -1.48
N THR A 242 14.89 -16.27 -1.76
CA THR A 242 15.18 -15.21 -2.74
C THR A 242 15.45 -13.91 -1.99
N GLU A 243 16.54 -13.22 -2.34
CA GLU A 243 16.78 -11.87 -1.82
C GLU A 243 15.65 -10.92 -2.24
N ALA A 244 15.00 -10.35 -1.25
CA ALA A 244 13.96 -9.36 -1.51
C ALA A 244 14.57 -8.08 -2.09
N PRO A 245 13.93 -7.44 -3.09
CA PRO A 245 14.36 -6.13 -3.56
C PRO A 245 14.45 -5.12 -2.42
N LYS A 246 15.54 -4.35 -2.37
CA LYS A 246 15.73 -3.33 -1.33
C LYS A 246 14.75 -2.18 -1.53
N ALA A 247 14.06 -1.82 -0.46
CA ALA A 247 13.27 -0.58 -0.45
C ALA A 247 14.24 0.61 -0.55
N ALA A 248 13.85 1.64 -1.31
CA ALA A 248 14.54 2.92 -1.22
C ALA A 248 14.29 3.53 0.17
N GLU A 249 15.32 4.02 0.81
CA GLU A 249 15.16 4.87 1.99
C GLU A 249 14.44 6.14 1.56
N ILE A 250 13.32 6.43 2.20
CA ILE A 250 12.53 7.63 1.95
C ILE A 250 12.87 8.57 3.09
N GLU A 251 13.53 9.68 2.77
CA GLU A 251 13.65 10.78 3.71
C GLU A 251 12.25 11.29 4.07
N VAL A 252 12.03 11.50 5.35
CA VAL A 252 10.75 11.99 5.85
C VAL A 252 10.71 13.51 5.65
N GLU A 253 9.98 13.93 4.63
CA GLU A 253 9.73 15.34 4.40
C GLU A 253 8.77 15.89 5.47
N ALA A 254 9.20 16.90 6.22
CA ALA A 254 8.39 17.67 7.15
C ALA A 254 8.60 19.15 6.87
N LEU A 255 7.53 19.94 6.98
CA LEU A 255 7.60 21.40 6.88
C LEU A 255 8.27 21.98 8.14
N GLN A 256 9.06 23.01 7.97
CA GLN A 256 9.60 23.81 9.07
C GLN A 256 8.52 24.77 9.63
N GLU A 257 8.73 25.35 10.79
CA GLU A 257 7.76 26.26 11.43
C GLU A 257 7.39 27.45 10.53
N GLU A 258 8.38 28.01 9.84
CA GLU A 258 8.19 29.14 8.91
C GLU A 258 7.31 28.74 7.72
N ASP A 259 7.49 27.53 7.20
CA ASP A 259 6.67 27.03 6.09
C ASP A 259 5.25 26.69 6.55
N VAL A 260 5.09 26.23 7.79
CA VAL A 260 3.76 26.03 8.40
C VAL A 260 3.02 27.35 8.56
N ALA A 261 3.72 28.42 9.00
CA ALA A 261 3.12 29.75 9.11
C ALA A 261 2.63 30.26 7.74
N LYS A 262 3.48 30.17 6.71
CA LYS A 262 3.11 30.54 5.32
C LYS A 262 1.95 29.69 4.80
N LEU A 263 1.94 28.39 5.10
CA LEU A 263 0.85 27.49 4.71
C LEU A 263 -0.47 27.89 5.37
N LEU A 264 -0.46 28.24 6.66
CA LEU A 264 -1.66 28.69 7.38
C LEU A 264 -2.21 30.01 6.82
N GLU A 265 -1.35 30.94 6.43
CA GLU A 265 -1.72 32.18 5.74
C GLU A 265 -2.35 31.88 4.38
N ALA A 266 -1.68 31.07 3.55
CA ALA A 266 -2.19 30.70 2.23
C ALA A 266 -3.55 29.98 2.29
N LEU A 267 -3.81 29.22 3.35
CA LEU A 267 -5.07 28.49 3.53
C LEU A 267 -6.29 29.40 3.71
N GLN A 268 -6.11 30.72 3.91
CA GLN A 268 -7.22 31.69 3.91
C GLN A 268 -7.84 31.82 2.52
N ASP A 269 -7.05 31.64 1.46
CA ASP A 269 -7.52 31.69 0.06
C ASP A 269 -8.02 30.31 -0.45
N ALA A 270 -7.89 29.25 0.36
CA ALA A 270 -8.32 27.92 -0.02
C ALA A 270 -9.83 27.72 0.16
N PRO A 271 -10.46 26.84 -0.65
CA PRO A 271 -11.84 26.44 -0.37
C PRO A 271 -11.97 25.93 1.08
N ALA A 272 -12.97 26.44 1.82
CA ALA A 272 -13.13 26.23 3.27
C ALA A 272 -12.94 24.75 3.70
N GLN A 273 -13.49 23.81 2.94
CA GLN A 273 -13.35 22.38 3.22
C GLN A 273 -11.89 21.89 3.17
N TYR A 274 -11.12 22.31 2.17
CA TYR A 274 -9.70 21.89 2.02
C TYR A 274 -8.80 22.59 3.03
N SER A 275 -9.12 23.86 3.36
CA SER A 275 -8.46 24.59 4.45
C SER A 275 -8.59 23.83 5.77
N VAL A 276 -9.82 23.50 6.17
CA VAL A 276 -10.08 22.77 7.43
C VAL A 276 -9.46 21.37 7.43
N ILE A 277 -9.52 20.61 6.33
CA ILE A 277 -8.87 19.29 6.20
C ILE A 277 -7.36 19.41 6.43
N THR A 278 -6.72 20.43 5.84
CA THR A 278 -5.27 20.64 5.94
C THR A 278 -4.87 21.06 7.35
N GLN A 279 -5.59 21.98 7.95
CA GLN A 279 -5.37 22.41 9.34
C GLN A 279 -5.59 21.25 10.33
N LEU A 280 -6.64 20.43 10.15
CA LEU A 280 -6.83 19.23 10.97
C LEU A 280 -5.69 18.21 10.81
N ALA A 281 -5.13 18.07 9.61
CA ALA A 281 -3.96 17.19 9.42
C ALA A 281 -2.75 17.68 10.22
N LEU A 282 -2.48 18.98 10.20
CA LEU A 282 -1.41 19.61 11.00
C LEU A 282 -1.67 19.51 12.51
N LEU A 283 -2.88 19.85 12.96
CA LEU A 283 -3.21 19.94 14.40
C LEU A 283 -3.38 18.58 15.06
N THR A 284 -3.83 17.56 14.33
CA THR A 284 -4.14 16.24 14.91
C THR A 284 -3.14 15.15 14.54
N GLY A 285 -2.40 15.32 13.46
CA GLY A 285 -1.57 14.27 12.85
C GLY A 285 -2.38 13.07 12.35
N ALA A 286 -3.70 13.18 12.21
CA ALA A 286 -4.55 12.09 11.73
C ALA A 286 -4.28 11.79 10.25
N ARG A 287 -4.50 10.54 9.85
CA ARG A 287 -4.32 10.15 8.45
C ARG A 287 -5.41 10.77 7.59
N ARG A 288 -5.08 11.13 6.33
CA ARG A 288 -6.04 11.70 5.37
C ARG A 288 -7.38 10.98 5.35
N GLY A 289 -7.35 9.65 5.23
CA GLY A 289 -8.59 8.86 5.22
C GLY A 289 -9.34 8.84 6.54
N GLU A 290 -8.67 9.06 7.67
CA GLU A 290 -9.29 9.23 8.98
C GLU A 290 -10.01 10.59 9.05
N ILE A 291 -9.34 11.67 8.62
CA ILE A 291 -9.92 13.02 8.58
C ILE A 291 -11.15 13.06 7.67
N CYS A 292 -11.03 12.56 6.43
CA CYS A 292 -12.15 12.55 5.47
C CYS A 292 -13.33 11.65 5.92
N ALA A 293 -13.11 10.77 6.92
CA ALA A 293 -14.15 9.89 7.46
C ALA A 293 -14.82 10.42 8.74
N LEU A 294 -14.43 11.60 9.21
CA LEU A 294 -15.00 12.20 10.42
C LEU A 294 -16.47 12.54 10.25
N ARG A 295 -17.20 12.33 11.32
CA ARG A 295 -18.60 12.73 11.49
C ARG A 295 -18.69 13.79 12.60
N TRP A 296 -19.69 14.62 12.57
CA TRP A 296 -19.94 15.57 13.66
C TRP A 296 -20.18 14.85 14.99
N SER A 297 -20.76 13.66 14.95
CA SER A 297 -20.92 12.79 16.14
C SER A 297 -19.62 12.18 16.69
N ASP A 298 -18.49 12.29 15.97
CA ASP A 298 -17.18 11.91 16.47
C ASP A 298 -16.46 13.03 17.22
N ILE A 299 -17.03 14.24 17.25
CA ILE A 299 -16.41 15.45 17.76
C ILE A 299 -17.21 16.00 18.94
N ASP A 300 -16.57 16.03 20.09
CA ASP A 300 -17.04 16.77 21.25
C ASP A 300 -16.35 18.14 21.29
N LEU A 301 -17.09 19.18 20.86
CA LEU A 301 -16.58 20.55 20.78
C LEU A 301 -16.45 21.21 22.16
N ASP A 302 -17.17 20.73 23.16
CA ASP A 302 -17.13 21.30 24.51
C ASP A 302 -15.98 20.67 25.30
N ALA A 303 -15.82 19.37 25.20
CA ALA A 303 -14.64 18.68 25.75
C ALA A 303 -13.37 18.88 24.91
N GLY A 304 -13.45 19.40 23.68
CA GLY A 304 -12.32 19.53 22.76
C GLY A 304 -11.69 18.17 22.42
N VAL A 305 -12.49 17.18 21.97
CA VAL A 305 -12.03 15.82 21.69
C VAL A 305 -12.54 15.36 20.32
N ILE A 306 -11.64 14.79 19.52
CA ILE A 306 -11.96 14.10 18.27
C ILE A 306 -11.73 12.60 18.42
N SER A 307 -12.74 11.79 18.14
CA SER A 307 -12.69 10.32 18.18
C SER A 307 -12.43 9.75 16.78
N ILE A 308 -11.28 9.14 16.57
CA ILE A 308 -10.93 8.48 15.31
C ILE A 308 -11.43 7.05 15.35
N ASN A 309 -12.57 6.80 14.71
CA ASN A 309 -13.28 5.50 14.74
C ASN A 309 -13.26 4.76 13.40
N ARG A 310 -13.04 5.46 12.29
CA ARG A 310 -13.11 4.91 10.93
C ARG A 310 -12.11 5.56 9.98
N THR A 311 -12.00 5.00 8.81
CA THR A 311 -11.24 5.58 7.69
C THR A 311 -12.04 5.39 6.40
N VAL A 312 -11.90 6.33 5.48
CA VAL A 312 -12.50 6.27 4.16
C VAL A 312 -11.42 6.13 3.09
N GLN A 313 -11.72 5.38 2.05
CA GLN A 313 -10.82 5.19 0.91
C GLN A 313 -11.64 5.00 -0.37
N ASN A 314 -11.08 5.44 -1.49
CA ASN A 314 -11.65 5.16 -2.80
C ASN A 314 -11.08 3.82 -3.32
N ILE A 315 -11.96 2.93 -3.73
CA ILE A 315 -11.64 1.61 -4.29
C ILE A 315 -12.16 1.55 -5.71
N ALA A 316 -11.29 1.24 -6.66
CA ALA A 316 -11.67 1.12 -8.06
C ALA A 316 -12.84 0.13 -8.23
N GLY A 317 -13.89 0.55 -8.92
CA GLY A 317 -15.11 -0.23 -9.14
C GLY A 317 -16.11 -0.25 -7.98
N ARG A 318 -15.74 0.27 -6.78
CA ARG A 318 -16.62 0.32 -5.60
C ARG A 318 -16.86 1.74 -5.07
N GLY A 319 -16.08 2.73 -5.57
CA GLY A 319 -16.20 4.11 -5.12
C GLY A 319 -15.64 4.34 -3.71
N THR A 320 -16.25 5.28 -2.99
CA THR A 320 -15.84 5.69 -1.66
C THR A 320 -16.40 4.74 -0.60
N VAL A 321 -15.52 4.04 0.12
CA VAL A 321 -15.89 3.00 1.09
C VAL A 321 -15.34 3.34 2.47
N PHE A 322 -16.19 3.28 3.49
CA PHE A 322 -15.79 3.40 4.89
C PHE A 322 -15.37 2.04 5.45
N THR A 323 -14.29 2.04 6.21
CA THR A 323 -13.77 0.81 6.85
C THR A 323 -13.31 1.11 8.27
N ALA A 324 -13.40 0.11 9.14
CA ALA A 324 -12.78 0.18 10.45
C ALA A 324 -11.26 0.32 10.34
N PRO A 325 -10.60 0.98 11.31
CA PRO A 325 -9.16 1.06 11.37
C PRO A 325 -8.51 -0.33 11.40
N LYS A 326 -7.25 -0.45 10.94
CA LYS A 326 -6.55 -1.74 10.83
C LYS A 326 -6.31 -2.42 12.19
N THR A 327 -6.14 -1.67 13.26
CA THR A 327 -5.79 -2.17 14.60
C THR A 327 -6.63 -1.50 15.67
N LYS A 328 -6.78 -2.15 16.84
CA LYS A 328 -7.44 -1.54 18.01
C LYS A 328 -6.78 -0.22 18.43
N ARG A 329 -5.46 -0.10 18.35
CA ARG A 329 -4.70 1.14 18.66
C ARG A 329 -4.95 2.28 17.67
N SER A 330 -5.46 2.00 16.47
CA SER A 330 -5.82 3.04 15.51
C SER A 330 -7.13 3.76 15.89
N ARG A 331 -7.97 3.15 16.75
CA ARG A 331 -9.08 3.84 17.42
C ARG A 331 -8.50 4.61 18.60
N ARG A 332 -8.68 5.91 18.58
CA ARG A 332 -8.11 6.80 19.57
C ARG A 332 -8.92 8.08 19.68
N CYS A 333 -8.82 8.73 20.85
CA CYS A 333 -9.32 10.07 21.04
C CYS A 333 -8.13 11.05 21.01
N ILE A 334 -8.31 12.16 20.32
CA ILE A 334 -7.31 13.22 20.17
C ILE A 334 -7.86 14.46 20.84
N LYS A 335 -7.18 14.96 21.86
CA LYS A 335 -7.48 16.25 22.46
C LYS A 335 -7.06 17.37 21.50
N ILE A 336 -7.93 18.35 21.28
CA ILE A 336 -7.69 19.50 20.42
C ILE A 336 -7.76 20.79 21.22
N GLY A 337 -6.97 21.77 20.81
CA GLY A 337 -6.94 23.10 21.43
C GLY A 337 -8.13 23.98 21.04
N PRO A 338 -8.31 25.13 21.74
CA PRO A 338 -9.42 26.05 21.52
C PRO A 338 -9.48 26.57 20.08
N GLU A 339 -8.34 26.83 19.44
CA GLU A 339 -8.27 27.29 18.05
C GLU A 339 -8.87 26.25 17.08
N CYS A 340 -8.57 24.96 17.28
CA CYS A 340 -9.14 23.91 16.47
C CYS A 340 -10.65 23.75 16.72
N VAL A 341 -11.11 23.95 17.94
CA VAL A 341 -12.55 23.96 18.29
C VAL A 341 -13.25 25.10 17.57
N GLN A 342 -12.67 26.31 17.58
CA GLN A 342 -13.22 27.46 16.90
C GLN A 342 -13.29 27.24 15.39
N LEU A 343 -12.21 26.78 14.77
CA LEU A 343 -12.17 26.39 13.35
C LEU A 343 -13.31 25.45 12.98
N LEU A 344 -13.55 24.43 13.81
CA LEU A 344 -14.62 23.44 13.57
C LEU A 344 -16.02 24.04 13.77
N ARG A 345 -16.20 24.96 14.74
CA ARG A 345 -17.48 25.66 14.93
C ARG A 345 -17.82 26.53 13.72
N GLU A 346 -16.86 27.28 13.21
CA GLU A 346 -17.03 28.11 12.00
C GLU A 346 -17.33 27.26 10.78
N TYR A 347 -16.57 26.19 10.57
CA TYR A 347 -16.81 25.27 9.49
C TYR A 347 -18.20 24.60 9.57
N ARG A 348 -18.68 24.29 10.77
CA ARG A 348 -20.03 23.75 10.97
C ARG A 348 -21.11 24.70 10.51
N GLN A 349 -20.93 25.98 10.76
CA GLN A 349 -21.87 27.01 10.28
C GLN A 349 -21.82 27.15 8.75
N HIS A 350 -20.61 27.17 8.19
CA HIS A 350 -20.40 27.17 6.75
C HIS A 350 -21.10 25.97 6.07
N GLN A 351 -20.85 24.76 6.56
CA GLN A 351 -21.45 23.53 6.00
C GLN A 351 -22.98 23.54 6.12
N LYS A 352 -23.55 24.06 7.21
CA LYS A 352 -25.00 24.20 7.36
C LYS A 352 -25.57 25.13 6.29
N ALA A 353 -24.92 26.26 6.02
CA ALA A 353 -25.34 27.21 4.98
C ALA A 353 -25.29 26.58 3.58
N GLU A 354 -24.21 25.86 3.25
CA GLU A 354 -24.10 25.16 1.98
C GLU A 354 -25.16 24.05 1.83
N ARG A 355 -25.38 23.26 2.87
CA ARG A 355 -26.45 22.26 2.89
C ARG A 355 -27.84 22.88 2.66
N PHE A 356 -28.11 24.04 3.24
CA PHE A 356 -29.35 24.73 3.05
C PHE A 356 -29.55 25.17 1.59
N LYS A 357 -28.50 25.67 0.92
CA LYS A 357 -28.54 26.05 -0.50
C LYS A 357 -28.83 24.86 -1.43
N VAL A 358 -28.29 23.68 -1.10
CA VAL A 358 -28.47 22.44 -1.88
C VAL A 358 -29.88 21.87 -1.71
N GLY A 359 -30.49 22.04 -0.55
CA GLY A 359 -31.87 21.66 -0.28
C GLY A 359 -32.14 20.17 -0.44
N SER A 360 -33.11 19.82 -1.30
CA SER A 360 -33.55 18.41 -1.48
C SER A 360 -32.50 17.48 -2.13
N GLU A 361 -31.54 18.03 -2.87
CA GLU A 361 -30.48 17.24 -3.50
C GLU A 361 -29.43 16.74 -2.50
N TRP A 362 -29.47 17.26 -1.26
CA TRP A 362 -28.54 16.81 -0.23
C TRP A 362 -28.83 15.37 0.18
N MET A 363 -27.81 14.51 0.08
CA MET A 363 -27.89 13.13 0.53
C MET A 363 -28.11 13.06 2.05
N ARG A 364 -29.32 12.70 2.46
CA ARG A 364 -29.72 12.67 3.88
C ARG A 364 -29.16 11.47 4.64
N ARG A 365 -28.90 10.38 3.95
CA ARG A 365 -28.39 9.13 4.57
C ARG A 365 -27.15 8.65 3.84
N VAL A 366 -26.20 8.11 4.57
CA VAL A 366 -24.92 7.61 4.05
C VAL A 366 -24.65 6.22 4.57
N GLU A 367 -24.12 5.37 3.69
CA GLU A 367 -23.61 4.07 4.10
C GLU A 367 -22.22 4.24 4.73
N ILE A 368 -22.08 3.69 5.92
CA ILE A 368 -20.82 3.62 6.66
C ILE A 368 -20.34 2.17 6.77
N GLU A 369 -19.43 1.87 7.68
CA GLU A 369 -18.85 0.54 7.88
C GLU A 369 -19.90 -0.57 7.88
N ASN A 370 -19.56 -1.71 7.24
CA ASN A 370 -20.38 -2.94 7.20
C ASN A 370 -21.79 -2.76 6.57
N GLY A 371 -21.96 -1.84 5.65
CA GLY A 371 -23.25 -1.60 4.98
C GLY A 371 -24.30 -0.91 5.86
N LYS A 372 -23.91 -0.43 7.05
CA LYS A 372 -24.83 0.30 7.93
C LYS A 372 -25.14 1.69 7.36
N THR A 373 -26.40 1.95 7.10
CA THR A 373 -26.87 3.26 6.67
C THR A 373 -27.28 4.10 7.88
N VAL A 374 -26.76 5.33 7.96
CA VAL A 374 -27.00 6.30 9.03
C VAL A 374 -27.38 7.67 8.47
N ASP A 375 -27.89 8.54 9.31
CA ASP A 375 -28.10 9.93 8.93
C ASP A 375 -26.75 10.59 8.62
N ASN A 376 -26.75 11.40 7.56
CA ASN A 376 -25.54 12.02 7.06
C ASN A 376 -25.11 13.21 7.92
N ASP A 377 -24.19 12.96 8.80
CA ASP A 377 -23.50 13.92 9.65
C ASP A 377 -21.98 13.97 9.35
N LEU A 378 -21.60 13.60 8.11
CA LEU A 378 -20.21 13.67 7.67
C LEU A 378 -19.68 15.12 7.75
N LEU A 379 -18.45 15.23 8.26
CA LEU A 379 -17.76 16.52 8.32
C LEU A 379 -17.39 17.02 6.93
N PHE A 380 -16.90 16.13 6.05
CA PHE A 380 -16.43 16.46 4.72
C PHE A 380 -17.21 15.69 3.66
N THR A 381 -17.83 16.45 2.74
CA THR A 381 -18.70 15.89 1.71
C THR A 381 -18.41 16.52 0.36
N ARG A 382 -18.95 15.92 -0.68
CA ARG A 382 -19.14 16.61 -1.97
C ARG A 382 -20.29 17.63 -1.81
N TRP A 383 -20.47 18.46 -2.82
CA TRP A 383 -21.50 19.50 -2.85
C TRP A 383 -22.92 19.00 -2.50
N ASN A 384 -23.22 17.75 -2.88
CA ASN A 384 -24.54 17.13 -2.68
C ASN A 384 -24.61 16.22 -1.43
N GLY A 385 -23.67 16.31 -0.51
CA GLY A 385 -23.64 15.48 0.69
C GLY A 385 -23.05 14.09 0.53
N GLN A 386 -22.65 13.68 -0.68
CA GLN A 386 -21.93 12.41 -0.86
C GLN A 386 -20.57 12.44 -0.15
N PRO A 387 -20.05 11.28 0.30
CA PRO A 387 -18.72 11.21 0.92
C PRO A 387 -17.64 11.83 0.03
N LEU A 388 -16.76 12.62 0.62
CA LEU A 388 -15.60 13.17 -0.08
C LEU A 388 -14.65 12.04 -0.47
N ASP A 389 -14.20 12.03 -1.73
CA ASP A 389 -13.11 11.16 -2.15
C ASP A 389 -11.78 11.68 -1.55
N PRO A 390 -11.10 10.93 -0.68
CA PRO A 390 -9.82 11.37 -0.13
C PRO A 390 -8.74 11.69 -1.19
N ASN A 391 -8.85 11.12 -2.39
CA ASN A 391 -7.93 11.41 -3.47
C ASN A 391 -8.07 12.84 -3.99
N ALA A 392 -9.25 13.47 -3.86
CA ALA A 392 -9.45 14.86 -4.24
C ALA A 392 -8.52 15.79 -3.46
N VAL A 393 -8.36 15.54 -2.15
CA VAL A 393 -7.42 16.30 -1.29
C VAL A 393 -5.98 16.14 -1.78
N THR A 394 -5.56 14.90 -2.09
CA THR A 394 -4.19 14.64 -2.57
C THR A 394 -3.91 15.25 -3.94
N SER A 395 -4.92 15.30 -4.80
CA SER A 395 -4.78 15.90 -6.13
C SER A 395 -4.78 17.43 -6.09
N TRP A 396 -5.50 18.01 -5.14
CA TRP A 396 -5.57 19.46 -4.95
C TRP A 396 -4.30 20.03 -4.31
N PHE A 397 -3.80 19.38 -3.26
CA PHE A 397 -2.75 19.91 -2.38
C PHE A 397 -1.44 20.30 -3.10
N PRO A 398 -0.86 19.49 -4.01
CA PRO A 398 0.35 19.90 -4.71
C PRO A 398 0.17 21.14 -5.59
N GLY A 399 -0.99 21.28 -6.26
CA GLY A 399 -1.29 22.45 -7.06
C GLY A 399 -1.49 23.70 -6.20
N PHE A 400 -2.06 23.55 -5.00
CA PHE A 400 -2.20 24.61 -4.03
C PHE A 400 -0.83 25.08 -3.51
N LEU A 401 0.06 24.16 -3.11
CA LEU A 401 1.41 24.51 -2.67
C LEU A 401 2.19 25.26 -3.75
N ALA A 402 2.13 24.78 -4.99
CA ALA A 402 2.82 25.42 -6.11
C ALA A 402 2.26 26.82 -6.43
N ALA A 403 0.97 27.06 -6.24
CA ALA A 403 0.34 28.37 -6.47
C ALA A 403 0.73 29.42 -5.41
N HIS A 404 1.22 28.99 -4.24
CA HIS A 404 1.63 29.85 -3.14
C HIS A 404 3.13 29.77 -2.83
N ASP A 405 3.94 29.28 -3.77
CA ASP A 405 5.41 29.13 -3.63
C ASP A 405 5.86 28.41 -2.36
N LEU A 406 5.05 27.42 -1.92
CA LEU A 406 5.32 26.59 -0.75
C LEU A 406 6.15 25.34 -1.13
N PRO A 407 6.93 24.78 -0.19
CA PRO A 407 7.68 23.55 -0.44
C PRO A 407 6.81 22.40 -0.95
N ALA A 408 7.30 21.70 -1.97
CA ALA A 408 6.57 20.60 -2.61
C ALA A 408 6.60 19.35 -1.73
N VAL A 409 5.66 19.23 -0.81
CA VAL A 409 5.49 18.08 0.08
C VAL A 409 4.20 17.33 -0.22
N HIS A 410 4.13 16.06 0.18
CA HIS A 410 2.91 15.28 0.08
C HIS A 410 1.92 15.62 1.21
N PHE A 411 0.62 15.45 0.97
CA PHE A 411 -0.37 15.68 2.05
C PHE A 411 -0.09 14.85 3.32
N HIS A 412 0.50 13.65 3.17
CA HIS A 412 0.88 12.83 4.33
C HIS A 412 2.04 13.42 5.14
N SER A 413 2.86 14.26 4.52
CA SER A 413 3.97 14.96 5.20
C SER A 413 3.47 15.92 6.29
N LEU A 414 2.22 16.42 6.22
CA LEU A 414 1.62 17.21 7.31
C LEU A 414 1.53 16.44 8.63
N ARG A 415 1.32 15.13 8.56
CA ARG A 415 1.37 14.27 9.74
C ARG A 415 2.81 14.12 10.27
N HIS A 416 3.79 14.08 9.39
CA HIS A 416 5.20 14.10 9.78
C HIS A 416 5.57 15.43 10.41
N THR A 417 5.10 16.54 9.83
CA THR A 417 5.24 17.89 10.39
C THR A 417 4.64 17.98 11.81
N ASN A 418 3.41 17.50 12.02
CA ASN A 418 2.80 17.45 13.35
C ASN A 418 3.68 16.70 14.36
N ALA A 419 4.21 15.55 13.96
CA ALA A 419 5.06 14.76 14.86
C ALA A 419 6.40 15.44 15.15
N SER A 420 7.05 16.03 14.14
CA SER A 420 8.31 16.77 14.30
C SER A 420 8.14 17.98 15.21
N LEU A 421 7.08 18.77 15.04
CA LEU A 421 6.75 19.91 15.89
C LEU A 421 6.50 19.48 17.35
N LEU A 422 5.77 18.38 17.57
CA LEU A 422 5.53 17.87 18.92
C LEU A 422 6.82 17.38 19.59
N ILE A 423 7.72 16.73 18.84
CA ILE A 423 9.02 16.28 19.34
C ILE A 423 9.92 17.48 19.64
N ALA A 424 9.94 18.48 18.76
CA ALA A 424 10.67 19.74 18.98
C ALA A 424 10.15 20.49 20.22
N ALA A 425 8.84 20.42 20.49
CA ALA A 425 8.22 20.92 21.72
C ALA A 425 8.40 19.99 22.93
N HIS A 426 9.35 19.04 22.90
CA HIS A 426 9.69 18.11 23.96
C HIS A 426 8.54 17.21 24.45
N VAL A 427 7.50 16.98 23.63
CA VAL A 427 6.44 16.03 23.95
C VAL A 427 7.00 14.61 23.91
N PRO A 428 6.79 13.76 24.95
CA PRO A 428 7.30 12.40 24.95
C PRO A 428 6.92 11.60 23.71
N VAL A 429 7.87 10.91 23.09
CA VAL A 429 7.68 10.14 21.83
C VAL A 429 6.56 9.10 21.95
N THR A 430 6.36 8.53 23.15
CA THR A 430 5.25 7.61 23.44
C THR A 430 3.89 8.30 23.32
N THR A 431 3.77 9.55 23.78
CA THR A 431 2.57 10.38 23.65
C THR A 431 2.32 10.73 22.20
N VAL A 432 3.35 11.16 21.45
CA VAL A 432 3.28 11.42 20.01
C VAL A 432 2.83 10.16 19.27
N SER A 433 3.45 9.00 19.56
CA SER A 433 3.08 7.72 18.94
C SER A 433 1.62 7.34 19.22
N GLY A 434 1.15 7.53 20.45
CA GLY A 434 -0.25 7.31 20.84
C GLY A 434 -1.21 8.22 20.06
N ARG A 435 -0.91 9.53 20.02
CA ARG A 435 -1.69 10.53 19.29
C ARG A 435 -1.79 10.21 17.79
N LEU A 436 -0.68 9.80 17.20
CA LEU A 436 -0.63 9.37 15.79
C LEU A 436 -1.33 8.02 15.55
N GLY A 437 -1.47 7.17 16.56
CA GLY A 437 -2.02 5.81 16.44
C GLY A 437 -1.08 4.87 15.67
N HIS A 438 0.21 4.90 16.00
CA HIS A 438 1.16 3.90 15.53
C HIS A 438 0.99 2.60 16.32
N ALA A 439 1.04 1.46 15.62
CA ALA A 439 0.89 0.16 16.27
C ALA A 439 2.09 -0.17 17.18
N LYS A 440 3.28 0.33 16.81
CA LYS A 440 4.53 0.19 17.55
C LYS A 440 5.16 1.57 17.74
N THR A 441 5.68 1.84 18.93
CA THR A 441 6.40 3.10 19.23
C THR A 441 7.68 3.20 18.40
N SER A 442 8.34 2.05 18.11
CA SER A 442 9.51 2.01 17.22
C SER A 442 9.27 2.66 15.86
N THR A 443 8.06 2.59 15.32
CA THR A 443 7.72 3.30 14.07
C THR A 443 7.92 4.82 14.19
N THR A 444 7.59 5.40 15.36
CA THR A 444 7.81 6.83 15.60
C THR A 444 9.30 7.09 15.83
N THR A 445 9.97 6.27 16.62
CA THR A 445 11.40 6.42 16.89
C THR A 445 12.24 6.29 15.62
N ASP A 446 11.96 5.29 14.80
CA ASP A 446 12.71 5.05 13.55
C ASP A 446 12.54 6.20 12.54
N ILE A 447 11.30 6.70 12.41
CA ILE A 447 10.98 7.79 11.48
C ILE A 447 11.60 9.12 11.92
N TYR A 448 11.60 9.41 13.23
CA TYR A 448 12.01 10.72 13.79
C TYR A 448 13.33 10.67 14.56
N ALA A 449 14.15 9.61 14.36
CA ALA A 449 15.43 9.45 15.03
C ALA A 449 16.38 10.66 14.86
N GLY A 450 16.36 11.31 13.71
CA GLY A 450 17.12 12.52 13.44
C GLY A 450 16.74 13.69 14.37
N PHE A 451 15.43 13.94 14.51
CA PHE A 451 14.90 14.99 15.39
C PHE A 451 15.13 14.69 16.87
N ILE A 452 15.05 13.41 17.26
CA ILE A 452 15.33 12.99 18.65
C ILE A 452 16.79 13.21 19.01
N ARG A 453 17.74 12.95 18.10
CA ARG A 453 19.18 13.17 18.33
C ARG A 453 19.53 14.64 18.47
N SER A 454 18.87 15.55 17.74
CA SER A 454 19.09 17.00 17.91
C SER A 454 18.67 17.53 19.26
N SER A 455 17.85 16.78 20.01
CA SER A 455 17.43 17.11 21.38
C SER A 455 18.44 16.68 22.45
N ASP A 456 19.57 16.06 22.10
CA ASP A 456 20.58 15.60 23.05
C ASP A 456 21.27 16.78 23.77
N ALA A 457 21.49 17.89 23.06
CA ALA A 457 21.98 19.13 23.65
C ALA A 457 21.02 19.67 24.75
N ALA A 458 19.72 19.70 24.44
CA ALA A 458 18.68 20.11 25.37
C ALA A 458 18.59 19.19 26.61
N ALA A 459 18.86 17.88 26.42
CA ALA A 459 18.94 16.95 27.56
C ALA A 459 20.14 17.22 28.45
N ALA A 460 21.29 17.59 27.88
CA ALA A 460 22.47 18.00 28.65
C ALA A 460 22.21 19.29 29.43
N ASP A 461 21.56 20.28 28.81
CA ASP A 461 21.15 21.53 29.47
C ASP A 461 20.16 21.27 30.62
N ALA A 462 19.14 20.45 30.38
CA ALA A 462 18.18 20.08 31.43
C ALA A 462 18.82 19.35 32.60
N LEU A 463 19.81 18.47 32.36
CA LEU A 463 20.58 17.86 33.46
C LEU A 463 21.41 18.88 34.20
N THR A 464 22.03 19.82 33.49
CA THR A 464 22.79 20.91 34.12
C THR A 464 21.91 21.75 35.05
N ASP A 465 20.69 22.08 34.61
CA ASP A 465 19.71 22.81 35.43
C ASP A 465 19.23 22.00 36.64
N VAL A 466 19.03 20.70 36.49
CA VAL A 466 18.66 19.80 37.58
C VAL A 466 19.79 19.74 38.61
N PHE A 467 21.03 19.56 38.18
CA PHE A 467 22.19 19.50 39.04
C PHE A 467 22.43 20.85 39.71
N SER A 468 22.24 21.98 39.04
CA SER A 468 22.33 23.32 39.66
C SER A 468 21.30 23.50 40.77
N ARG A 469 20.04 23.12 40.51
CA ARG A 469 18.96 23.15 41.53
C ARG A 469 19.22 22.23 42.74
N ILE A 470 19.82 21.06 42.52
CA ILE A 470 20.21 20.14 43.59
C ILE A 470 21.32 20.76 44.43
N LYS A 471 22.34 21.38 43.82
CA LYS A 471 23.44 22.07 44.50
C LYS A 471 22.95 23.26 45.30
N GLU A 472 22.00 24.04 44.80
CA GLU A 472 21.40 25.16 45.52
C GLU A 472 20.61 24.71 46.76
N LYS A 473 19.96 23.55 46.72
CA LYS A 473 19.16 23.01 47.83
C LYS A 473 19.99 22.35 48.93
N ASP A 474 21.21 21.89 48.64
CA ASP A 474 22.11 21.28 49.61
C ASP A 474 23.56 21.82 49.45
N PRO A 475 23.92 22.92 50.13
CA PRO A 475 25.24 23.53 50.04
C PRO A 475 26.40 22.61 50.46
N ARG A 476 26.13 21.47 51.08
CA ARG A 476 27.15 20.49 51.47
C ARG A 476 27.75 19.73 50.30
N ILE A 477 27.05 19.67 49.18
CA ILE A 477 27.49 18.99 47.94
C ILE A 477 28.61 19.78 47.20
N THR A 478 28.79 21.06 47.58
CA THR A 478 29.77 21.96 46.94
C THR A 478 31.08 22.10 47.72
N LYS A 479 31.23 21.54 48.94
CA LYS A 479 32.39 21.79 49.81
C LYS A 479 33.51 20.77 49.77
N ASP A 480 33.41 19.68 48.98
CA ASP A 480 34.45 18.65 48.95
C ASP A 480 34.88 18.29 47.52
N GLY A 481 35.36 19.27 46.79
CA GLY A 481 35.76 19.13 45.38
C GLY A 481 37.20 19.54 45.07
N SER A 482 38.07 19.71 46.07
CA SER A 482 39.49 20.00 45.81
C SER A 482 40.39 18.82 46.15
N GLN A 483 40.26 17.72 45.48
CA GLN A 483 41.28 16.68 45.19
C GLN A 483 40.60 15.42 44.60
N GLY A 484 40.14 15.50 43.40
CA GLY A 484 39.63 14.36 42.64
C GLY A 484 40.45 14.20 41.34
N ARG A 485 41.25 13.15 41.27
CA ARG A 485 42.05 12.81 40.09
C ARG A 485 41.14 12.67 38.88
N PHE A 486 41.26 13.54 37.88
CA PHE A 486 40.73 13.34 36.57
C PHE A 486 41.42 12.13 35.90
N CYS A 487 40.71 11.10 35.61
CA CYS A 487 41.16 10.05 34.70
C CYS A 487 41.45 10.71 33.34
N ARG A 488 42.72 10.68 32.92
CA ARG A 488 43.10 11.04 31.53
C ARG A 488 42.42 10.05 30.57
N PRO A 489 41.89 10.50 29.44
CA PRO A 489 41.44 9.60 28.38
C PRO A 489 42.63 8.73 27.95
N ARG A 490 42.42 7.40 27.87
CA ARG A 490 43.37 6.50 27.22
C ARG A 490 43.43 6.82 25.74
N GLU A 491 44.62 7.15 25.25
CA GLU A 491 44.88 7.21 23.79
C GLU A 491 44.57 5.84 23.15
N PRO A 492 44.01 5.83 21.94
CA PRO A 492 43.77 4.59 21.24
C PRO A 492 45.11 3.93 20.86
N SER A 493 45.36 2.73 21.37
CA SER A 493 46.49 1.90 21.00
C SER A 493 46.39 1.54 19.50
N THR A 494 47.37 2.01 18.74
CA THR A 494 47.61 1.57 17.36
C THR A 494 48.03 0.09 17.37
N PHE A 495 47.14 -0.78 16.94
CA PHE A 495 47.50 -2.13 16.57
C PHE A 495 48.08 -2.12 15.15
N LEU A 496 49.39 -2.34 15.04
CA LEU A 496 50.05 -2.75 13.80
C LEU A 496 49.82 -4.26 13.60
N PRO A 497 49.46 -4.73 12.40
CA PRO A 497 49.48 -6.16 12.14
C PRO A 497 50.91 -6.59 11.84
N SER A 498 51.41 -7.55 12.58
CA SER A 498 52.60 -8.29 12.25
C SER A 498 52.28 -9.44 11.31
N SER A 499 52.98 -9.42 10.18
CA SER A 499 53.36 -10.51 9.23
C SER A 499 52.47 -11.76 9.12
#